data_1a3f95386461b9e3a3b0ab94a27d799b
#
_entry.id   1a3f95386461b9e3a3b0ab94a27d799b
#
_cell.length_a   1.000
_cell.length_b   1.000
_cell.length_c   1.000
_cell.angle_alpha   90.00
_cell.angle_beta   90.00
_cell.angle_gamma   90.00
#
_symmetry.space_group_name_H-M   'P 1'
#
loop_
_entity.id
_entity.type
_entity.pdbx_description
1 polymer ?
#
loop_
_entity_poly.entity_id
_entity_poly.type
_entity_poly.pdbx_seq_one_letter_code
_entity_poly.pdbx_strand_id
1 'polypeptide(L)'
;MNQENISTPESGTADNDQEQEFSVTVDLQAEIEALQAQLQELRNDYLRAQADVQNIRRRAEEDVAKVRKFGIEGFAENLLPVIDSLEAALTVENATAVQLREGSEATLRQLLSALERNKVVPIAPAQGERFDPNVHQAISVTPVPEGAELTPNSVVNVLQKGYLIADRVLRPALVTVTAAQ
;
A
#
# COMPACT_ATOMS: atom_id res chain seq x y z
N MET A 1 66.66 -79.39 -41.01
CA MET A 1 65.66 -79.83 -40.06
C MET A 1 65.30 -78.58 -39.27
N ASN A 2 64.28 -77.83 -39.72
CA ASN A 2 63.84 -76.63 -39.13
C ASN A 2 62.63 -76.91 -38.24
N GLN A 3 62.66 -76.43 -37.02
CA GLN A 3 61.48 -76.34 -36.16
C GLN A 3 61.06 -74.91 -36.18
N GLU A 4 59.87 -74.69 -36.70
CA GLU A 4 59.19 -73.40 -36.63
C GLU A 4 58.58 -73.22 -35.26
N ASN A 5 58.87 -72.05 -34.68
CA ASN A 5 58.35 -71.56 -33.41
C ASN A 5 57.15 -70.82 -33.69
N ILE A 6 55.94 -71.28 -33.31
CA ILE A 6 54.67 -70.60 -33.43
C ILE A 6 54.48 -69.83 -32.16
N SER A 7 54.64 -68.55 -32.26
CA SER A 7 54.24 -67.51 -31.21
C SER A 7 52.75 -67.45 -31.12
N THR A 8 52.22 -67.60 -29.92
CA THR A 8 50.87 -67.38 -29.58
C THR A 8 50.65 -65.85 -29.43
N PRO A 9 49.60 -65.21 -30.02
CA PRO A 9 49.34 -63.82 -29.77
C PRO A 9 48.47 -63.60 -28.57
N GLU A 10 48.87 -62.70 -27.74
CA GLU A 10 48.23 -61.76 -26.87
C GLU A 10 46.70 -61.92 -26.60
N SER A 11 46.39 -62.30 -25.37
CA SER A 11 45.05 -62.16 -24.73
C SER A 11 45.05 -61.05 -23.69
N GLY A 12 45.62 -59.89 -24.01
CA GLY A 12 45.78 -58.79 -23.02
C GLY A 12 44.90 -57.55 -23.23
N THR A 13 44.21 -57.44 -24.37
CA THR A 13 43.47 -56.23 -24.68
C THR A 13 41.96 -56.30 -24.38
N ALA A 14 41.34 -57.46 -24.37
CA ALA A 14 39.89 -57.62 -24.14
C ALA A 14 39.47 -57.45 -22.68
N ASP A 15 40.35 -57.79 -21.70
CA ASP A 15 40.01 -57.57 -20.27
C ASP A 15 40.10 -56.15 -19.84
N ASN A 16 41.00 -55.35 -20.41
CA ASN A 16 41.11 -53.91 -20.06
C ASN A 16 39.94 -53.04 -20.59
N ASP A 17 39.37 -53.39 -21.75
CA ASP A 17 38.21 -52.68 -22.30
C ASP A 17 36.93 -53.00 -21.50
N GLN A 18 36.74 -54.19 -21.00
CA GLN A 18 35.64 -54.61 -20.15
C GLN A 18 35.70 -53.96 -18.75
N GLU A 19 36.89 -53.84 -18.16
CA GLU A 19 37.04 -53.11 -16.88
C GLU A 19 36.79 -51.60 -17.00
N GLN A 20 37.17 -51.01 -18.14
CA GLN A 20 36.86 -49.57 -18.39
C GLN A 20 35.39 -49.35 -18.66
N GLU A 21 34.69 -50.17 -19.44
CA GLU A 21 33.23 -50.06 -19.63
C GLU A 21 32.45 -50.26 -18.32
N PHE A 22 32.87 -51.18 -17.47
CA PHE A 22 32.26 -51.40 -16.16
C PHE A 22 32.47 -50.22 -15.21
N SER A 23 33.64 -49.62 -15.18
CA SER A 23 33.95 -48.43 -14.40
C SER A 23 33.08 -47.23 -14.83
N VAL A 24 32.98 -46.99 -16.14
CA VAL A 24 32.16 -45.90 -16.69
C VAL A 24 30.67 -46.11 -16.39
N THR A 25 30.17 -47.34 -16.43
CA THR A 25 28.74 -47.61 -16.11
C THR A 25 28.44 -47.43 -14.63
N VAL A 26 29.38 -47.75 -13.73
CA VAL A 26 29.21 -47.50 -12.28
C VAL A 26 29.21 -45.99 -11.96
N ASP A 27 30.11 -45.23 -12.61
CA ASP A 27 30.16 -43.78 -12.43
C ASP A 27 28.87 -43.09 -12.93
N LEU A 28 28.34 -43.49 -14.09
CA LEU A 28 27.07 -42.99 -14.64
C LEU A 28 25.90 -43.35 -13.72
N GLN A 29 25.92 -44.53 -13.11
CA GLN A 29 24.86 -44.97 -12.21
C GLN A 29 24.84 -44.14 -10.92
N ALA A 30 26.01 -43.83 -10.36
CA ALA A 30 26.16 -42.96 -9.21
C ALA A 30 25.70 -41.52 -9.51
N GLU A 31 26.00 -41.00 -10.71
CA GLU A 31 25.53 -39.68 -11.14
C GLU A 31 24.01 -39.62 -11.32
N ILE A 32 23.40 -40.68 -11.89
CA ILE A 32 21.95 -40.80 -12.00
C ILE A 32 21.27 -40.80 -10.63
N GLU A 33 21.81 -41.56 -9.65
CA GLU A 33 21.29 -41.59 -8.28
C GLU A 33 21.40 -40.22 -7.60
N ALA A 34 22.53 -39.52 -7.77
CA ALA A 34 22.76 -38.20 -7.24
C ALA A 34 21.77 -37.17 -7.85
N LEU A 35 21.56 -37.21 -9.16
CA LEU A 35 20.60 -36.36 -9.85
C LEU A 35 19.15 -36.66 -9.43
N GLN A 36 18.82 -37.94 -9.23
CA GLN A 36 17.48 -38.31 -8.72
C GLN A 36 17.24 -37.80 -7.29
N ALA A 37 18.27 -37.87 -6.42
CA ALA A 37 18.21 -37.33 -5.08
C ALA A 37 17.98 -35.81 -5.10
N GLN A 38 18.75 -35.10 -5.94
CA GLN A 38 18.57 -33.64 -6.12
C GLN A 38 17.16 -33.25 -6.65
N LEU A 39 16.67 -34.01 -7.63
CA LEU A 39 15.30 -33.83 -8.14
C LEU A 39 14.25 -34.04 -7.06
N GLN A 40 14.44 -35.02 -6.19
CA GLN A 40 13.50 -35.29 -5.09
C GLN A 40 13.55 -34.16 -4.04
N GLU A 41 14.72 -33.68 -3.69
CA GLU A 41 14.88 -32.53 -2.79
C GLU A 41 14.25 -31.30 -3.36
N LEU A 42 14.53 -30.98 -4.62
CA LEU A 42 13.94 -29.82 -5.31
C LEU A 42 12.40 -29.91 -5.40
N ARG A 43 11.86 -31.10 -5.63
CA ARG A 43 10.40 -31.33 -5.59
C ARG A 43 9.82 -31.08 -4.22
N ASN A 44 10.49 -31.54 -3.16
CA ASN A 44 10.05 -31.32 -1.79
C ASN A 44 10.08 -29.83 -1.43
N ASP A 45 11.11 -29.12 -1.83
CA ASP A 45 11.22 -27.67 -1.61
C ASP A 45 10.18 -26.91 -2.41
N TYR A 46 9.91 -27.31 -3.66
CA TYR A 46 8.85 -26.73 -4.46
C TYR A 46 7.47 -26.91 -3.80
N LEU A 47 7.15 -28.10 -3.31
CA LEU A 47 5.88 -28.37 -2.63
C LEU A 47 5.74 -27.57 -1.34
N ARG A 48 6.85 -27.43 -0.58
CA ARG A 48 6.89 -26.60 0.62
C ARG A 48 6.65 -25.13 0.28
N ALA A 49 7.39 -24.60 -0.70
CA ALA A 49 7.22 -23.23 -1.17
C ALA A 49 5.78 -22.97 -1.68
N GLN A 50 5.19 -23.92 -2.39
CA GLN A 50 3.81 -23.82 -2.85
C GLN A 50 2.81 -23.76 -1.67
N ALA A 51 3.00 -24.57 -0.65
CA ALA A 51 2.19 -24.55 0.56
C ALA A 51 2.34 -23.22 1.32
N ASP A 52 3.55 -22.68 1.42
CA ASP A 52 3.82 -21.39 2.04
C ASP A 52 3.13 -20.23 1.29
N VAL A 53 3.20 -20.23 -0.04
CA VAL A 53 2.48 -19.25 -0.87
C VAL A 53 0.97 -19.31 -0.64
N GLN A 54 0.39 -20.50 -0.57
CA GLN A 54 -1.06 -20.66 -0.28
C GLN A 54 -1.40 -20.14 1.13
N ASN A 55 -0.57 -20.42 2.13
CA ASN A 55 -0.77 -19.95 3.49
C ASN A 55 -0.68 -18.41 3.58
N ILE A 56 0.31 -17.82 2.92
CA ILE A 56 0.47 -16.35 2.86
C ILE A 56 -0.75 -15.72 2.18
N ARG A 57 -1.18 -16.28 1.06
CA ARG A 57 -2.36 -15.80 0.34
C ARG A 57 -3.62 -15.84 1.22
N ARG A 58 -3.89 -16.96 1.89
CA ARG A 58 -5.02 -17.10 2.79
C ARG A 58 -4.99 -16.07 3.92
N ARG A 59 -3.82 -15.89 4.57
CA ARG A 59 -3.66 -14.86 5.62
C ARG A 59 -3.92 -13.46 5.08
N ALA A 60 -3.38 -13.14 3.90
CA ALA A 60 -3.60 -11.84 3.28
C ALA A 60 -5.09 -11.58 2.97
N GLU A 61 -5.82 -12.60 2.49
CA GLU A 61 -7.27 -12.52 2.26
C GLU A 61 -8.05 -12.29 3.57
N GLU A 62 -7.68 -12.98 4.65
CA GLU A 62 -8.25 -12.79 5.99
C GLU A 62 -7.96 -11.38 6.54
N ASP A 63 -6.75 -10.87 6.37
CA ASP A 63 -6.37 -9.53 6.82
C ASP A 63 -7.09 -8.45 6.03
N VAL A 64 -7.22 -8.60 4.70
CA VAL A 64 -8.03 -7.71 3.87
C VAL A 64 -9.50 -7.73 4.31
N ALA A 65 -10.05 -8.89 4.63
CA ALA A 65 -11.42 -8.99 5.12
C ALA A 65 -11.60 -8.29 6.48
N LYS A 66 -10.64 -8.43 7.40
CA LYS A 66 -10.62 -7.70 8.68
C LYS A 66 -10.57 -6.19 8.48
N VAL A 67 -9.63 -5.72 7.64
CA VAL A 67 -9.51 -4.28 7.35
C VAL A 67 -10.78 -3.71 6.71
N ARG A 68 -11.41 -4.44 5.79
CA ARG A 68 -12.69 -4.03 5.20
C ARG A 68 -13.81 -3.94 6.23
N LYS A 69 -13.85 -4.84 7.19
CA LYS A 69 -14.90 -4.89 8.22
C LYS A 69 -14.70 -3.85 9.34
N PHE A 70 -13.45 -3.66 9.77
CA PHE A 70 -13.11 -2.86 10.95
C PHE A 70 -12.26 -1.63 10.65
N GLY A 71 -11.96 -1.34 9.38
CA GLY A 71 -11.08 -0.23 9.01
C GLY A 71 -11.56 1.15 9.41
N ILE A 72 -12.86 1.30 9.69
CA ILE A 72 -13.45 2.57 10.17
C ILE A 72 -13.60 2.62 11.70
N GLU A 73 -13.25 1.55 12.44
CA GLU A 73 -13.48 1.43 13.88
C GLU A 73 -12.82 2.60 14.64
N GLY A 74 -11.53 2.82 14.43
CA GLY A 74 -10.81 3.91 15.09
C GLY A 74 -11.33 5.31 14.72
N PHE A 75 -11.85 5.48 13.51
CA PHE A 75 -12.51 6.73 13.13
C PHE A 75 -13.84 6.90 13.87
N ALA A 76 -14.66 5.85 13.95
CA ALA A 76 -15.92 5.86 14.68
C ALA A 76 -15.70 6.16 16.17
N GLU A 77 -14.74 5.51 16.81
CA GLU A 77 -14.37 5.77 18.22
C GLU A 77 -13.99 7.23 18.45
N ASN A 78 -13.22 7.85 17.55
CA ASN A 78 -12.85 9.26 17.65
C ASN A 78 -14.03 10.22 17.45
N LEU A 79 -15.16 9.77 16.87
CA LEU A 79 -16.37 10.57 16.69
C LEU A 79 -17.33 10.48 17.88
N LEU A 80 -17.30 9.42 18.68
CA LEU A 80 -18.20 9.25 19.82
C LEU A 80 -18.19 10.44 20.80
N PRO A 81 -17.02 11.00 21.20
CA PRO A 81 -17.01 12.18 22.09
C PRO A 81 -17.65 13.42 21.50
N VAL A 82 -17.69 13.52 20.15
CA VAL A 82 -18.38 14.63 19.47
C VAL A 82 -19.88 14.47 19.58
N ILE A 83 -20.38 13.22 19.43
CA ILE A 83 -21.79 12.89 19.61
C ILE A 83 -22.21 13.18 21.06
N ASP A 84 -21.44 12.71 22.04
CA ASP A 84 -21.70 12.92 23.46
C ASP A 84 -21.79 14.43 23.79
N SER A 85 -20.88 15.24 23.22
CA SER A 85 -20.88 16.69 23.40
C SER A 85 -22.12 17.37 22.82
N LEU A 86 -22.60 16.90 21.65
CA LEU A 86 -23.83 17.41 21.03
C LEU A 86 -25.06 16.98 21.83
N GLU A 87 -25.14 15.74 22.29
CA GLU A 87 -26.22 15.25 23.14
C GLU A 87 -26.30 16.03 24.45
N ALA A 88 -25.13 16.27 25.10
CA ALA A 88 -25.08 17.10 26.28
C ALA A 88 -25.57 18.54 26.04
N ALA A 89 -25.19 19.13 24.90
CA ALA A 89 -25.63 20.46 24.54
C ALA A 89 -27.17 20.55 24.34
N LEU A 90 -27.81 19.50 23.83
CA LEU A 90 -29.25 19.42 23.63
C LEU A 90 -30.04 19.25 24.94
N THR A 91 -29.41 18.79 26.03
CA THR A 91 -30.06 18.64 27.34
C THR A 91 -30.11 19.95 28.14
N VAL A 92 -29.36 20.98 27.73
CA VAL A 92 -29.31 22.25 28.44
C VAL A 92 -30.57 23.06 28.15
N GLU A 93 -31.44 23.18 29.14
CA GLU A 93 -32.61 24.05 29.06
C GLU A 93 -32.20 25.50 29.29
N ASN A 94 -32.81 26.46 28.53
CA ASN A 94 -32.59 27.89 28.65
C ASN A 94 -31.14 28.38 28.43
N ALA A 95 -30.37 27.68 27.57
CA ALA A 95 -29.06 28.15 27.18
C ALA A 95 -29.10 29.52 26.48
N THR A 96 -28.22 30.42 26.86
CA THR A 96 -28.05 31.68 26.15
C THR A 96 -27.41 31.49 24.78
N ALA A 97 -27.61 32.43 23.85
CA ALA A 97 -26.98 32.39 22.53
C ALA A 97 -25.44 32.35 22.60
N VAL A 98 -24.83 32.96 23.61
CA VAL A 98 -23.40 32.94 23.86
C VAL A 98 -22.95 31.53 24.24
N GLN A 99 -23.62 30.88 25.17
CA GLN A 99 -23.32 29.51 25.61
C GLN A 99 -23.48 28.50 24.47
N LEU A 100 -24.54 28.65 23.66
CA LEU A 100 -24.73 27.78 22.47
C LEU A 100 -23.62 27.95 21.45
N ARG A 101 -23.14 29.17 21.25
CA ARG A 101 -22.03 29.45 20.34
C ARG A 101 -20.73 28.85 20.87
N GLU A 102 -20.39 29.09 22.13
CA GLU A 102 -19.19 28.52 22.76
C GLU A 102 -19.18 26.99 22.74
N GLY A 103 -20.33 26.37 23.05
CA GLY A 103 -20.49 24.90 22.97
C GLY A 103 -20.32 24.40 21.54
N SER A 104 -20.91 25.08 20.54
CA SER A 104 -20.74 24.70 19.13
C SER A 104 -19.29 24.84 18.66
N GLU A 105 -18.59 25.91 19.07
CA GLU A 105 -17.17 26.11 18.77
C GLU A 105 -16.28 25.04 19.42
N ALA A 106 -16.61 24.65 20.66
CA ALA A 106 -15.91 23.56 21.36
C ALA A 106 -16.09 22.22 20.63
N THR A 107 -17.34 21.89 20.26
CA THR A 107 -17.66 20.67 19.51
C THR A 107 -17.01 20.65 18.13
N LEU A 108 -16.99 21.80 17.44
CA LEU A 108 -16.29 21.92 16.15
C LEU A 108 -14.78 21.64 16.32
N ARG A 109 -14.14 22.16 17.37
CA ARG A 109 -12.72 21.86 17.65
C ARG A 109 -12.49 20.37 17.91
N GLN A 110 -13.38 19.71 18.67
CA GLN A 110 -13.29 18.25 18.88
C GLN A 110 -13.42 17.48 17.58
N LEU A 111 -14.37 17.85 16.72
CA LEU A 111 -14.57 17.23 15.43
C LEU A 111 -13.34 17.38 14.53
N LEU A 112 -12.79 18.59 14.43
CA LEU A 112 -11.57 18.84 13.65
C LEU A 112 -10.38 18.03 14.17
N SER A 113 -10.22 17.93 15.51
CA SER A 113 -9.18 17.10 16.11
C SER A 113 -9.39 15.60 15.83
N ALA A 114 -10.64 15.11 15.85
CA ALA A 114 -10.95 13.73 15.50
C ALA A 114 -10.62 13.43 14.02
N LEU A 115 -10.92 14.36 13.13
CA LEU A 115 -10.58 14.27 11.70
C LEU A 115 -9.04 14.23 11.51
N GLU A 116 -8.32 15.13 12.17
CA GLU A 116 -6.86 15.23 12.06
C GLU A 116 -6.14 13.95 12.54
N ARG A 117 -6.58 13.35 13.66
CA ARG A 117 -6.06 12.06 14.14
C ARG A 117 -6.21 10.95 13.11
N ASN A 118 -7.25 11.04 12.28
CA ASN A 118 -7.52 10.10 11.20
C ASN A 118 -6.94 10.57 9.85
N LYS A 119 -5.98 11.50 9.88
CA LYS A 119 -5.29 12.04 8.69
C LYS A 119 -6.22 12.75 7.70
N VAL A 120 -7.35 13.25 8.20
CA VAL A 120 -8.25 14.09 7.42
C VAL A 120 -7.95 15.56 7.76
N VAL A 121 -7.35 16.26 6.81
CA VAL A 121 -6.84 17.64 6.99
C VAL A 121 -7.65 18.60 6.13
N PRO A 122 -8.07 19.77 6.67
CA PRO A 122 -8.80 20.76 5.88
C PRO A 122 -7.89 21.46 4.86
N ILE A 123 -8.44 21.70 3.67
CA ILE A 123 -7.87 22.58 2.64
C ILE A 123 -8.59 23.92 2.75
N ALA A 124 -7.88 24.93 3.24
CA ALA A 124 -8.41 26.26 3.40
C ALA A 124 -7.33 27.27 3.00
N PRO A 125 -7.13 27.49 1.68
CA PRO A 125 -6.11 28.41 1.20
C PRO A 125 -6.37 29.84 1.74
N ALA A 126 -5.29 30.53 2.06
CA ALA A 126 -5.38 31.93 2.45
C ALA A 126 -5.74 32.83 1.26
N GLN A 127 -6.28 33.99 1.55
CA GLN A 127 -6.48 35.03 0.52
C GLN A 127 -5.10 35.41 -0.08
N GLY A 128 -5.03 35.44 -1.42
CA GLY A 128 -3.78 35.69 -2.15
C GLY A 128 -2.94 34.46 -2.43
N GLU A 129 -3.29 33.30 -1.86
CA GLU A 129 -2.62 32.03 -2.19
C GLU A 129 -2.90 31.65 -3.65
N ARG A 130 -1.90 31.06 -4.30
CA ARG A 130 -2.02 30.64 -5.69
C ARG A 130 -3.05 29.53 -5.85
N PHE A 131 -3.90 29.66 -6.85
CA PHE A 131 -4.87 28.61 -7.19
C PHE A 131 -4.15 27.33 -7.66
N ASP A 132 -4.47 26.19 -7.04
CA ASP A 132 -4.01 24.87 -7.43
C ASP A 132 -5.20 24.00 -7.86
N PRO A 133 -5.30 23.62 -9.16
CA PRO A 133 -6.39 22.79 -9.66
C PRO A 133 -6.50 21.41 -9.03
N ASN A 134 -5.42 20.89 -8.41
CA ASN A 134 -5.43 19.57 -7.79
C ASN A 134 -6.22 19.53 -6.47
N VAL A 135 -6.26 20.65 -5.75
CA VAL A 135 -6.86 20.75 -4.41
C VAL A 135 -7.95 21.82 -4.29
N HIS A 136 -8.06 22.72 -5.28
CA HIS A 136 -9.04 23.80 -5.32
C HIS A 136 -9.95 23.68 -6.54
N GLN A 137 -11.20 24.09 -6.38
CA GLN A 137 -12.18 24.22 -7.47
C GLN A 137 -12.65 25.66 -7.53
N ALA A 138 -12.26 26.37 -8.58
CA ALA A 138 -12.75 27.72 -8.83
C ALA A 138 -14.21 27.69 -9.32
N ILE A 139 -15.09 28.40 -8.61
CA ILE A 139 -16.52 28.51 -8.98
C ILE A 139 -16.76 29.80 -9.78
N SER A 140 -16.09 30.88 -9.41
CA SER A 140 -16.23 32.18 -10.10
C SER A 140 -14.90 32.92 -10.12
N VAL A 141 -14.82 33.78 -11.13
CA VAL A 141 -13.72 34.73 -11.26
C VAL A 141 -14.29 36.10 -10.80
N THR A 142 -13.57 36.72 -9.87
CA THR A 142 -13.94 38.03 -9.37
C THR A 142 -12.86 39.07 -9.70
N PRO A 143 -13.20 40.32 -9.95
CA PRO A 143 -12.22 41.38 -10.04
C PRO A 143 -11.45 41.49 -8.72
N VAL A 144 -10.20 41.96 -8.79
CA VAL A 144 -9.39 42.19 -7.58
C VAL A 144 -10.12 43.24 -6.71
N PRO A 145 -10.35 42.93 -5.41
CA PRO A 145 -10.97 43.88 -4.49
C PRO A 145 -10.11 45.15 -4.40
N GLU A 146 -10.75 46.31 -4.30
CA GLU A 146 -10.07 47.59 -4.15
C GLU A 146 -9.13 47.56 -2.92
N GLY A 147 -7.87 47.90 -3.13
CA GLY A 147 -6.84 47.91 -2.07
C GLY A 147 -6.18 46.56 -1.75
N ALA A 148 -6.53 45.48 -2.47
CA ALA A 148 -5.85 44.21 -2.33
C ALA A 148 -4.80 44.00 -3.44
N GLU A 149 -3.55 43.77 -3.05
CA GLU A 149 -2.46 43.38 -3.97
C GLU A 149 -2.53 41.88 -4.25
N LEU A 150 -3.53 41.46 -5.07
CA LEU A 150 -3.66 40.05 -5.45
C LEU A 150 -3.09 39.81 -6.84
N THR A 151 -2.29 38.76 -6.96
CA THR A 151 -1.75 38.34 -8.25
C THR A 151 -2.83 37.64 -9.10
N PRO A 152 -2.71 37.62 -10.44
CA PRO A 152 -3.57 36.80 -11.28
C PRO A 152 -3.54 35.32 -10.86
N ASN A 153 -4.68 34.62 -11.02
CA ASN A 153 -4.83 33.22 -10.59
C ASN A 153 -4.62 32.98 -9.08
N SER A 154 -4.93 33.94 -8.24
CA SER A 154 -4.89 33.77 -6.78
C SER A 154 -6.29 33.61 -6.18
N VAL A 155 -6.37 32.96 -5.05
CA VAL A 155 -7.60 32.76 -4.29
C VAL A 155 -8.04 34.11 -3.67
N VAL A 156 -9.26 34.51 -3.93
CA VAL A 156 -9.85 35.70 -3.33
C VAL A 156 -10.59 35.33 -2.04
N ASN A 157 -11.41 34.29 -2.10
CA ASN A 157 -12.18 33.83 -0.94
C ASN A 157 -12.44 32.33 -1.01
N VAL A 158 -12.55 31.68 0.15
CA VAL A 158 -12.92 30.27 0.30
C VAL A 158 -14.39 30.18 0.66
N LEU A 159 -15.21 29.71 -0.26
CA LEU A 159 -16.66 29.56 -0.02
C LEU A 159 -16.96 28.30 0.78
N GLN A 160 -16.16 27.23 0.53
CA GLN A 160 -16.25 25.96 1.25
C GLN A 160 -14.88 25.33 1.39
N LYS A 161 -14.51 24.96 2.61
CA LYS A 161 -13.26 24.24 2.87
C LYS A 161 -13.26 22.88 2.18
N GLY A 162 -12.13 22.53 1.58
CA GLY A 162 -11.85 21.19 1.10
C GLY A 162 -11.30 20.29 2.20
N TYR A 163 -11.11 19.01 1.90
CA TYR A 163 -10.48 18.04 2.81
C TYR A 163 -9.64 17.03 2.05
N LEU A 164 -8.50 16.71 2.63
CA LEU A 164 -7.61 15.62 2.23
C LEU A 164 -7.74 14.47 3.22
N ILE A 165 -7.58 13.23 2.77
CA ILE A 165 -7.29 12.07 3.62
C ILE A 165 -5.96 11.47 3.20
N ALA A 166 -4.97 11.48 4.09
CA ALA A 166 -3.59 11.20 3.72
C ALA A 166 -3.18 12.02 2.48
N ASP A 167 -2.91 11.36 1.34
CA ASP A 167 -2.48 12.01 0.09
C ASP A 167 -3.61 12.16 -0.95
N ARG A 168 -4.85 11.82 -0.58
CA ARG A 168 -5.99 11.85 -1.50
C ARG A 168 -6.96 12.97 -1.18
N VAL A 169 -7.32 13.76 -2.18
CA VAL A 169 -8.39 14.76 -2.06
C VAL A 169 -9.73 14.05 -1.92
N LEU A 170 -10.41 14.28 -0.79
CA LEU A 170 -11.80 13.87 -0.56
C LEU A 170 -12.78 14.82 -1.21
N ARG A 171 -12.47 16.12 -1.06
CA ARG A 171 -13.26 17.21 -1.63
C ARG A 171 -12.33 18.40 -1.81
N PRO A 172 -12.25 19.01 -3.03
CA PRO A 172 -11.50 20.24 -3.23
C PRO A 172 -12.13 21.41 -2.45
N ALA A 173 -11.33 22.41 -2.14
CA ALA A 173 -11.88 23.66 -1.61
C ALA A 173 -12.57 24.46 -2.72
N LEU A 174 -13.80 24.90 -2.47
CA LEU A 174 -14.51 25.78 -3.40
C LEU A 174 -14.07 27.21 -3.16
N VAL A 175 -13.49 27.82 -4.19
CA VAL A 175 -12.86 29.13 -4.08
C VAL A 175 -13.36 30.08 -5.19
N THR A 176 -13.27 31.36 -4.92
CA THR A 176 -13.30 32.41 -5.94
C THR A 176 -11.85 32.83 -6.22
N VAL A 177 -11.54 33.08 -7.49
CA VAL A 177 -10.18 33.41 -7.93
C VAL A 177 -10.16 34.75 -8.69
N THR A 178 -8.99 35.38 -8.73
CA THR A 178 -8.75 36.53 -9.63
C THR A 178 -8.67 36.08 -11.08
N ALA A 179 -8.99 36.93 -12.02
CA ALA A 179 -8.85 36.66 -13.44
C ALA A 179 -7.41 36.27 -13.79
N ALA A 180 -7.26 35.30 -14.69
CA ALA A 180 -5.99 35.05 -15.36
C ALA A 180 -5.71 36.22 -16.31
N GLN A 181 -4.50 36.74 -16.34
CA GLN A 181 -4.11 37.71 -17.39
C GLN A 181 -3.98 37.02 -18.72
#